data_a38bd1e930573e1e45a55c805d4d3405
#
_entry.id   a38bd1e930573e1e45a55c805d4d3405
#
_cell.length_a   1.000
_cell.length_b   1.000
_cell.length_c   1.000
_cell.angle_alpha   90.00
_cell.angle_beta   90.00
_cell.angle_gamma   90.00
#
_symmetry.space_group_name_H-M   'P 1'
#
loop_
_entity.id
_entity.type
_entity.pdbx_description
1 polymer ?
#
loop_
_entity_poly.entity_id
_entity_poly.type
_entity_poly.pdbx_seq_one_letter_code
_entity_poly.pdbx_strand_id
1 'polypeptide(L)'
;MKRTIAIVAGGDTSEFHVSLRSAQGIYSFIDKEKYTLYIVEMHGLDWHVQLPDGAKAPVDRNDFSFVLDGEKVTFDFAYITIHGTPGEDGRLQGYFDMLHIPYSCCGVLAASLTYDKFACNQYLKGFGVRIAESLLLRGGQSVTDEDVMEKIGLPCFIKPSLGGSSFGVTKVTAKEQIQPAIAKAFAEAQEVLVEAFMAVSYTHLR
;
A
#
# COMPACT_ATOMS: atom_id res chain seq x y z
N MET A 1 10.96 -30.00 -11.59
CA MET A 1 11.68 -29.06 -10.70
C MET A 1 10.61 -28.24 -9.98
N LYS A 2 10.72 -28.02 -8.66
CA LYS A 2 9.79 -27.15 -7.92
C LYS A 2 10.00 -25.71 -8.37
N ARG A 3 8.91 -24.94 -8.45
CA ARG A 3 9.02 -23.49 -8.67
C ARG A 3 9.46 -22.80 -7.37
N THR A 4 10.32 -21.81 -7.49
CA THR A 4 10.81 -21.02 -6.37
C THR A 4 9.99 -19.75 -6.23
N ILE A 5 9.34 -19.57 -5.08
CA ILE A 5 8.45 -18.43 -4.80
C ILE A 5 9.07 -17.53 -3.73
N ALA A 6 9.18 -16.26 -4.04
CA ALA A 6 9.44 -15.22 -3.05
C ALA A 6 8.13 -14.80 -2.37
N ILE A 7 8.02 -14.92 -1.06
CA ILE A 7 6.97 -14.28 -0.27
C ILE A 7 7.53 -12.94 0.20
N VAL A 8 7.15 -11.88 -0.50
CA VAL A 8 7.72 -10.54 -0.34
C VAL A 8 6.97 -9.80 0.76
N ALA A 9 7.67 -9.40 1.81
CA ALA A 9 7.11 -8.84 3.03
C ALA A 9 7.91 -7.65 3.57
N GLY A 10 7.36 -6.94 4.55
CA GLY A 10 7.97 -5.76 5.15
C GLY A 10 7.32 -4.47 4.62
N GLY A 11 8.07 -3.66 3.89
CA GLY A 11 7.64 -2.37 3.35
C GLY A 11 8.09 -1.19 4.20
N ASP A 12 7.71 0.02 3.76
CA ASP A 12 8.20 1.29 4.32
C ASP A 12 7.10 2.05 5.09
N THR A 13 6.08 1.32 5.55
CA THR A 13 4.93 1.88 6.27
C THR A 13 4.82 1.36 7.70
N SER A 14 3.95 1.94 8.49
CA SER A 14 3.60 1.48 9.83
C SER A 14 3.05 0.05 9.89
N GLU A 15 2.69 -0.52 8.72
CA GLU A 15 2.17 -1.90 8.60
C GLU A 15 3.27 -2.97 8.39
N PHE A 16 4.55 -2.59 8.48
CA PHE A 16 5.70 -3.49 8.31
C PHE A 16 5.56 -4.82 9.07
N HIS A 17 5.26 -4.77 10.38
CA HIS A 17 5.12 -5.98 11.20
C HIS A 17 3.87 -6.81 10.86
N VAL A 18 2.82 -6.17 10.33
CA VAL A 18 1.62 -6.88 9.86
C VAL A 18 1.96 -7.69 8.62
N SER A 19 2.71 -7.09 7.69
CA SER A 19 3.19 -7.74 6.47
C SER A 19 4.05 -8.98 6.78
N LEU A 20 5.01 -8.87 7.70
CA LEU A 20 5.84 -10.00 8.11
C LEU A 20 5.02 -11.16 8.69
N ARG A 21 4.02 -10.87 9.53
CA ARG A 21 3.13 -11.90 10.07
C ARG A 21 2.29 -12.57 8.98
N SER A 22 1.81 -11.78 8.03
CA SER A 22 1.08 -12.29 6.86
C SER A 22 1.95 -13.24 6.04
N ALA A 23 3.20 -12.87 5.79
CA ALA A 23 4.15 -13.71 5.05
C ALA A 23 4.42 -15.05 5.75
N GLN A 24 4.60 -15.05 7.06
CA GLN A 24 4.78 -16.29 7.83
C GLN A 24 3.53 -17.18 7.79
N GLY A 25 2.34 -16.58 7.88
CA GLY A 25 1.07 -17.31 7.70
C GLY A 25 1.01 -17.97 6.33
N ILE A 26 1.24 -17.21 5.26
CA ILE A 26 1.23 -17.71 3.88
C ILE A 26 2.30 -18.79 3.68
N TYR A 27 3.52 -18.58 4.18
CA TYR A 27 4.59 -19.58 4.15
C TYR A 27 4.16 -20.92 4.79
N SER A 28 3.37 -20.87 5.85
CA SER A 28 2.88 -22.07 6.54
C SER A 28 1.82 -22.84 5.74
N PHE A 29 1.03 -22.15 4.92
CA PHE A 29 -0.11 -22.74 4.19
C PHE A 29 0.25 -23.23 2.78
N ILE A 30 1.26 -22.65 2.11
CA ILE A 30 1.63 -23.05 0.76
C ILE A 30 2.24 -24.46 0.76
N ASP A 31 1.84 -25.26 -0.23
CA ASP A 31 2.28 -26.64 -0.43
C ASP A 31 3.79 -26.73 -0.76
N LYS A 32 4.58 -27.13 0.23
CA LYS A 32 6.05 -27.25 0.11
C LYS A 32 6.49 -28.48 -0.68
N GLU A 33 5.60 -29.38 -1.01
CA GLU A 33 5.91 -30.49 -1.93
C GLU A 33 5.99 -29.98 -3.38
N LYS A 34 5.22 -28.93 -3.73
CA LYS A 34 5.16 -28.32 -5.06
C LYS A 34 6.10 -27.15 -5.24
N TYR A 35 6.36 -26.38 -4.17
CA TYR A 35 7.07 -25.11 -4.22
C TYR A 35 8.25 -25.06 -3.25
N THR A 36 9.31 -24.38 -3.67
CA THR A 36 10.39 -23.92 -2.79
C THR A 36 10.06 -22.48 -2.38
N LEU A 37 10.00 -22.20 -1.08
CA LEU A 37 9.51 -20.93 -0.55
C LEU A 37 10.60 -20.21 0.20
N TYR A 38 10.72 -18.90 -0.03
CA TYR A 38 11.56 -18.00 0.73
C TYR A 38 10.78 -16.75 1.11
N ILE A 39 10.91 -16.30 2.36
CA ILE A 39 10.42 -14.98 2.77
C ILE A 39 11.51 -13.97 2.44
N VAL A 40 11.16 -12.99 1.61
CA VAL A 40 12.02 -11.86 1.26
C VAL A 40 11.52 -10.64 2.04
N GLU A 41 12.31 -10.21 3.02
CA GLU A 41 12.02 -9.02 3.80
C GLU A 41 12.63 -7.81 3.12
N MET A 42 11.82 -6.76 2.96
CA MET A 42 12.20 -5.49 2.36
C MET A 42 11.95 -4.33 3.32
N HIS A 43 12.95 -3.49 3.52
CA HIS A 43 12.81 -2.22 4.23
C HIS A 43 13.79 -1.20 3.63
N GLY A 44 13.28 -0.14 3.03
CA GLY A 44 14.10 0.82 2.27
C GLY A 44 14.97 0.12 1.24
N LEU A 45 16.28 0.21 1.42
CA LEU A 45 17.28 -0.43 0.55
C LEU A 45 17.79 -1.77 1.10
N ASP A 46 17.41 -2.17 2.31
CA ASP A 46 17.77 -3.44 2.91
C ASP A 46 16.78 -4.52 2.52
N TRP A 47 17.18 -5.37 1.58
CA TRP A 47 16.40 -6.49 1.09
C TRP A 47 17.16 -7.78 1.35
N HIS A 48 16.56 -8.71 2.06
CA HIS A 48 17.19 -10.00 2.38
C HIS A 48 16.19 -11.14 2.46
N VAL A 49 16.68 -12.34 2.17
CA VAL A 49 15.97 -13.59 2.37
C VAL A 49 16.15 -14.05 3.81
N GLN A 50 15.07 -14.43 4.48
CA GLN A 50 15.10 -15.09 5.77
C GLN A 50 15.43 -16.59 5.56
N LEU A 51 16.57 -17.06 6.06
CA LEU A 51 16.97 -18.47 5.97
C LEU A 51 16.45 -19.29 7.16
N PRO A 52 16.28 -20.62 7.01
CA PRO A 52 15.72 -21.48 8.07
C PRO A 52 16.54 -21.51 9.37
N ASP A 53 17.84 -21.27 9.30
CA ASP A 53 18.75 -21.18 10.44
C ASP A 53 18.72 -19.82 11.15
N GLY A 54 17.89 -18.89 10.67
CA GLY A 54 17.79 -17.53 11.16
C GLY A 54 18.80 -16.56 10.55
N ALA A 55 19.68 -17.01 9.67
CA ALA A 55 20.58 -16.14 8.92
C ALA A 55 19.81 -15.33 7.86
N LYS A 56 20.44 -14.25 7.38
CA LYS A 56 19.91 -13.37 6.35
C LYS A 56 20.84 -13.40 5.14
N ALA A 57 20.29 -13.70 3.96
CA ALA A 57 21.01 -13.62 2.70
C ALA A 57 20.59 -12.35 1.95
N PRO A 58 21.53 -11.47 1.56
CA PRO A 58 21.18 -10.26 0.83
C PRO A 58 20.62 -10.58 -0.55
N VAL A 59 19.63 -9.80 -0.99
CA VAL A 59 19.04 -9.88 -2.33
C VAL A 59 19.82 -8.98 -3.29
N ASP A 60 20.26 -9.54 -4.42
CA ASP A 60 20.73 -8.74 -5.55
C ASP A 60 19.53 -8.08 -6.23
N ARG A 61 19.42 -6.76 -6.09
CA ARG A 61 18.32 -5.96 -6.65
C ARG A 61 18.39 -5.77 -8.17
N ASN A 62 19.49 -6.14 -8.81
CA ASN A 62 19.59 -6.04 -10.27
C ASN A 62 18.75 -7.10 -10.97
N ASP A 63 18.55 -8.26 -10.34
CA ASP A 63 17.79 -9.36 -10.93
C ASP A 63 16.91 -10.13 -9.92
N PHE A 64 16.76 -9.58 -8.73
CA PHE A 64 15.97 -10.17 -7.65
C PHE A 64 16.37 -11.61 -7.32
N SER A 65 17.65 -11.84 -7.12
CA SER A 65 18.24 -13.14 -6.78
C SER A 65 19.00 -13.07 -5.45
N PHE A 66 19.40 -14.20 -4.91
CA PHE A 66 20.29 -14.28 -3.77
C PHE A 66 21.23 -15.49 -3.90
N VAL A 67 22.25 -15.58 -3.05
CA VAL A 67 23.19 -16.70 -3.03
C VAL A 67 22.91 -17.59 -1.82
N LEU A 68 22.76 -18.89 -2.03
CA LEU A 68 22.64 -19.91 -1.00
C LEU A 68 23.68 -21.01 -1.26
N ASP A 69 24.54 -21.28 -0.28
CA ASP A 69 25.61 -22.29 -0.36
C ASP A 69 26.52 -22.13 -1.61
N GLY A 70 26.76 -20.89 -2.03
CA GLY A 70 27.56 -20.56 -3.20
C GLY A 70 26.80 -20.62 -4.53
N GLU A 71 25.56 -21.06 -4.54
CA GLU A 71 24.72 -21.17 -5.73
C GLU A 71 23.74 -20.00 -5.82
N LYS A 72 23.55 -19.45 -7.04
CA LYS A 72 22.58 -18.39 -7.31
C LYS A 72 21.17 -18.95 -7.36
N VAL A 73 20.30 -18.40 -6.52
CA VAL A 73 18.86 -18.73 -6.49
C VAL A 73 18.07 -17.58 -7.09
N THR A 74 17.20 -17.89 -8.07
CA THR A 74 16.25 -16.96 -8.70
C THR A 74 14.82 -17.33 -8.34
N PHE A 75 13.89 -16.41 -8.55
CA PHE A 75 12.48 -16.62 -8.25
C PHE A 75 11.63 -16.72 -9.53
N ASP A 76 10.75 -17.71 -9.56
CA ASP A 76 9.77 -17.90 -10.63
C ASP A 76 8.50 -17.08 -10.43
N PHE A 77 8.27 -16.61 -9.20
CA PHE A 77 7.06 -15.87 -8.82
C PHE A 77 7.28 -15.07 -7.54
N ALA A 78 6.70 -13.88 -7.45
CA ALA A 78 6.69 -13.04 -6.26
C ALA A 78 5.27 -12.95 -5.66
N TYR A 79 5.08 -13.48 -4.45
CA TYR A 79 3.85 -13.33 -3.68
C TYR A 79 3.98 -12.11 -2.77
N ILE A 80 3.35 -11.00 -3.13
CA ILE A 80 3.48 -9.72 -2.43
C ILE A 80 2.50 -9.69 -1.26
N THR A 81 3.03 -9.45 -0.04
CA THR A 81 2.26 -9.28 1.21
C THR A 81 2.51 -7.91 1.84
N ILE A 82 3.24 -7.03 1.16
CA ILE A 82 3.52 -5.69 1.66
C ILE A 82 2.24 -4.85 1.60
N HIS A 83 1.91 -4.22 2.73
CA HIS A 83 0.87 -3.22 2.84
C HIS A 83 1.48 -1.82 2.67
N GLY A 84 0.87 -1.00 1.83
CA GLY A 84 1.40 0.32 1.48
C GLY A 84 2.60 0.25 0.53
N THR A 85 3.49 1.22 0.64
CA THR A 85 4.70 1.34 -0.17
C THR A 85 5.75 0.31 0.22
N PRO A 86 6.41 -0.37 -0.76
CA PRO A 86 6.25 -0.28 -2.22
C PRO A 86 5.28 -1.33 -2.80
N GLY A 87 4.49 -2.03 -1.98
CA GLY A 87 3.69 -3.20 -2.37
C GLY A 87 2.37 -2.87 -3.06
N GLU A 88 1.74 -1.73 -2.73
CA GLU A 88 0.41 -1.36 -3.22
C GLU A 88 0.40 -0.14 -4.16
N ASP A 89 1.52 0.56 -4.31
CA ASP A 89 1.61 1.83 -5.05
C ASP A 89 2.15 1.70 -6.49
N GLY A 90 2.33 0.48 -6.98
CA GLY A 90 2.81 0.19 -8.34
C GLY A 90 4.34 0.10 -8.49
N ARG A 91 5.12 0.50 -7.48
CA ARG A 91 6.59 0.51 -7.56
C ARG A 91 7.16 -0.88 -7.66
N LEU A 92 6.74 -1.78 -6.78
CA LEU A 92 7.22 -3.14 -6.75
C LEU A 92 6.71 -3.93 -7.96
N GLN A 93 5.48 -3.67 -8.40
CA GLN A 93 4.92 -4.23 -9.63
C GLN A 93 5.77 -3.85 -10.84
N GLY A 94 6.12 -2.55 -10.97
CA GLY A 94 6.99 -2.07 -12.07
C GLY A 94 8.39 -2.67 -12.03
N TYR A 95 8.94 -2.89 -10.85
CA TYR A 95 10.22 -3.56 -10.68
C TYR A 95 10.16 -5.01 -11.18
N PHE A 96 9.14 -5.77 -10.78
CA PHE A 96 8.95 -7.15 -11.23
C PHE A 96 8.59 -7.26 -12.72
N ASP A 97 7.82 -6.30 -13.26
CA ASP A 97 7.55 -6.23 -14.70
C ASP A 97 8.85 -6.10 -15.51
N MET A 98 9.77 -5.22 -15.08
CA MET A 98 11.08 -5.06 -15.73
C MET A 98 11.94 -6.32 -15.68
N LEU A 99 11.82 -7.11 -14.61
CA LEU A 99 12.55 -8.38 -14.44
C LEU A 99 11.82 -9.59 -15.03
N HIS A 100 10.62 -9.40 -15.60
CA HIS A 100 9.76 -10.48 -16.10
C HIS A 100 9.42 -11.53 -15.03
N ILE A 101 9.32 -11.13 -13.76
CA ILE A 101 8.91 -11.97 -12.65
C ILE A 101 7.40 -11.78 -12.43
N PRO A 102 6.57 -12.80 -12.65
CA PRO A 102 5.13 -12.71 -12.36
C PRO A 102 4.87 -12.58 -10.85
N TYR A 103 3.78 -11.88 -10.49
CA TYR A 103 3.45 -11.57 -9.10
C TYR A 103 1.94 -11.69 -8.79
N SER A 104 1.59 -11.66 -7.50
CA SER A 104 0.26 -12.04 -6.98
C SER A 104 -0.80 -10.93 -6.98
N CYS A 105 -0.51 -9.71 -7.41
CA CYS A 105 -1.44 -8.58 -7.35
C CYS A 105 -1.73 -7.98 -8.72
N CYS A 106 -2.52 -6.90 -8.77
CA CYS A 106 -2.80 -6.16 -9.99
C CYS A 106 -1.55 -5.45 -10.53
N GLY A 107 -1.56 -5.12 -11.83
CA GLY A 107 -0.44 -4.44 -12.48
C GLY A 107 -0.29 -2.98 -12.05
N VAL A 108 0.80 -2.36 -12.51
CA VAL A 108 1.29 -1.02 -12.10
C VAL A 108 0.20 0.04 -12.08
N LEU A 109 -0.53 0.22 -13.18
CA LEU A 109 -1.55 1.27 -13.28
C LEU A 109 -2.65 1.10 -12.24
N ALA A 110 -3.17 -0.11 -12.11
CA ALA A 110 -4.26 -0.39 -11.16
C ALA A 110 -3.78 -0.22 -9.71
N ALA A 111 -2.58 -0.69 -9.37
CA ALA A 111 -2.00 -0.53 -8.05
C ALA A 111 -1.83 0.96 -7.71
N SER A 112 -1.14 1.73 -8.54
CA SER A 112 -0.88 3.16 -8.31
C SER A 112 -2.18 3.97 -8.22
N LEU A 113 -3.13 3.69 -9.10
CA LEU A 113 -4.41 4.41 -9.13
C LEU A 113 -5.27 4.13 -7.89
N THR A 114 -5.37 2.87 -7.50
CA THR A 114 -6.23 2.49 -6.35
C THR A 114 -5.62 2.84 -5.01
N TYR A 115 -4.30 2.98 -4.94
CA TYR A 115 -3.59 3.42 -3.73
C TYR A 115 -3.79 4.91 -3.43
N ASP A 116 -3.94 5.74 -4.48
CA ASP A 116 -4.24 7.16 -4.35
C ASP A 116 -5.77 7.39 -4.35
N LYS A 117 -6.34 7.71 -3.18
CA LYS A 117 -7.79 7.87 -3.00
C LYS A 117 -8.37 8.99 -3.86
N PHE A 118 -7.64 10.11 -4.01
CA PHE A 118 -8.11 11.21 -4.84
C PHE A 118 -8.08 10.85 -6.32
N ALA A 119 -6.95 10.32 -6.81
CA ALA A 119 -6.81 9.92 -8.20
C ALA A 119 -7.82 8.83 -8.58
N CYS A 120 -8.01 7.82 -7.72
CA CYS A 120 -8.99 6.76 -7.90
C CYS A 120 -10.41 7.32 -8.02
N ASN A 121 -10.80 8.22 -7.11
CA ASN A 121 -12.11 8.85 -7.13
C ASN A 121 -12.31 9.66 -8.42
N GLN A 122 -11.33 10.49 -8.83
CA GLN A 122 -11.43 11.29 -10.06
C GLN A 122 -11.50 10.41 -11.31
N TYR A 123 -10.73 9.30 -11.35
CA TYR A 123 -10.81 8.33 -12.44
C TYR A 123 -12.20 7.70 -12.54
N LEU A 124 -12.75 7.23 -11.44
CA LEU A 124 -14.08 6.61 -11.38
C LEU A 124 -15.20 7.59 -11.73
N LYS A 125 -15.07 8.88 -11.35
CA LYS A 125 -16.00 9.94 -11.73
C LYS A 125 -16.14 10.06 -13.25
N GLY A 126 -15.03 9.89 -14.00
CA GLY A 126 -15.02 9.89 -15.46
C GLY A 126 -15.86 8.76 -16.10
N PHE A 127 -16.14 7.68 -15.36
CA PHE A 127 -17.00 6.57 -15.76
C PHE A 127 -18.43 6.67 -15.19
N GLY A 128 -18.82 7.82 -14.64
CA GLY A 128 -20.15 8.03 -14.10
C GLY A 128 -20.38 7.43 -12.70
N VAL A 129 -19.32 6.95 -12.02
CA VAL A 129 -19.42 6.49 -10.64
C VAL A 129 -19.64 7.72 -9.74
N ARG A 130 -20.63 7.63 -8.87
CA ARG A 130 -20.92 8.68 -7.89
C ARG A 130 -19.84 8.69 -6.80
N ILE A 131 -19.13 9.80 -6.67
CA ILE A 131 -18.10 10.03 -5.65
C ILE A 131 -18.50 11.16 -4.71
N ALA A 132 -17.89 11.22 -3.54
CA ALA A 132 -18.03 12.35 -2.62
C ALA A 132 -17.28 13.58 -3.18
N GLU A 133 -17.84 14.78 -2.94
CA GLU A 133 -17.10 16.03 -3.20
C GLU A 133 -15.87 16.07 -2.30
N SER A 134 -14.75 16.52 -2.88
CA SER A 134 -13.47 16.47 -2.18
C SER A 134 -12.53 17.61 -2.56
N LEU A 135 -11.65 17.98 -1.62
CA LEU A 135 -10.52 18.89 -1.82
C LEU A 135 -9.22 18.11 -1.58
N LEU A 136 -8.28 18.24 -2.50
CA LEU A 136 -6.92 17.74 -2.33
C LEU A 136 -6.02 18.88 -1.85
N LEU A 137 -5.38 18.69 -0.71
CA LEU A 137 -4.39 19.60 -0.14
C LEU A 137 -3.01 19.00 -0.30
N ARG A 138 -2.08 19.75 -0.88
CA ARG A 138 -0.67 19.36 -1.01
C ARG A 138 0.18 20.02 0.07
N GLY A 139 1.30 19.44 0.41
CA GLY A 139 2.23 19.99 1.40
C GLY A 139 2.56 21.46 1.11
N GLY A 140 2.46 22.31 2.13
CA GLY A 140 2.63 23.76 2.01
C GLY A 140 1.40 24.55 1.56
N GLN A 141 0.30 23.90 1.16
CA GLN A 141 -0.97 24.58 0.91
C GLN A 141 -1.74 24.78 2.22
N SER A 142 -2.22 26.00 2.44
CA SER A 142 -3.17 26.31 3.51
C SER A 142 -4.59 26.37 2.95
N VAL A 143 -5.54 25.89 3.72
CA VAL A 143 -6.97 26.03 3.48
C VAL A 143 -7.61 26.59 4.73
N THR A 144 -8.52 27.54 4.60
CA THR A 144 -9.25 28.06 5.75
C THR A 144 -10.39 27.12 6.14
N ASP A 145 -10.84 27.22 7.39
CA ASP A 145 -12.00 26.45 7.85
C ASP A 145 -13.25 26.84 7.05
N GLU A 146 -13.36 28.13 6.69
CA GLU A 146 -14.41 28.67 5.88
C GLU A 146 -14.45 28.02 4.48
N ASP A 147 -13.28 27.87 3.83
CA ASP A 147 -13.19 27.20 2.52
C ASP A 147 -13.66 25.74 2.60
N VAL A 148 -13.29 25.03 3.68
CA VAL A 148 -13.73 23.64 3.89
C VAL A 148 -15.24 23.59 4.11
N MET A 149 -15.77 24.51 4.94
CA MET A 149 -17.21 24.59 5.22
C MET A 149 -18.03 24.91 3.96
N GLU A 150 -17.55 25.83 3.13
CA GLU A 150 -18.25 26.25 1.90
C GLU A 150 -18.23 25.15 0.82
N LYS A 151 -17.06 24.52 0.60
CA LYS A 151 -16.87 23.57 -0.51
C LYS A 151 -17.28 22.14 -0.18
N ILE A 152 -17.11 21.72 1.06
CA ILE A 152 -17.30 20.33 1.50
C ILE A 152 -18.46 20.22 2.48
N GLY A 153 -18.53 21.12 3.46
CA GLY A 153 -19.48 21.05 4.56
C GLY A 153 -19.11 20.05 5.65
N LEU A 154 -19.99 19.93 6.65
CA LEU A 154 -19.86 18.97 7.75
C LEU A 154 -21.09 18.06 7.81
N PRO A 155 -20.93 16.80 8.26
CA PRO A 155 -19.66 16.18 8.61
C PRO A 155 -18.80 15.88 7.36
N CYS A 156 -17.46 15.84 7.55
CA CYS A 156 -16.53 15.43 6.52
C CYS A 156 -15.47 14.46 7.05
N PHE A 157 -14.73 13.81 6.16
CA PHE A 157 -13.53 13.06 6.51
C PHE A 157 -12.29 13.82 6.05
N ILE A 158 -11.28 13.89 6.92
CA ILE A 158 -9.95 14.39 6.59
C ILE A 158 -8.98 13.23 6.76
N LYS A 159 -8.24 12.91 5.70
CA LYS A 159 -7.43 11.70 5.64
C LYS A 159 -6.24 11.85 4.68
N PRO A 160 -5.15 11.09 4.85
CA PRO A 160 -4.11 10.97 3.82
C PRO A 160 -4.70 10.51 2.49
N SER A 161 -4.28 11.11 1.35
CA SER A 161 -4.65 10.62 0.02
C SER A 161 -4.04 9.26 -0.25
N LEU A 162 -2.77 9.10 0.13
CA LEU A 162 -2.02 7.85 0.08
C LEU A 162 -2.03 7.17 1.47
N GLY A 163 -1.97 5.85 1.50
CA GLY A 163 -1.89 5.08 2.73
C GLY A 163 -3.13 4.25 3.04
N GLY A 164 -3.01 3.39 4.05
CA GLY A 164 -3.98 2.37 4.46
C GLY A 164 -4.35 2.42 5.94
N SER A 165 -5.08 1.38 6.40
CA SER A 165 -5.39 1.05 7.80
C SER A 165 -5.90 2.20 8.68
N SER A 166 -6.54 3.22 8.07
CA SER A 166 -7.13 4.38 8.75
C SER A 166 -6.15 5.26 9.55
N PHE A 167 -4.83 5.12 9.37
CA PHE A 167 -3.86 6.04 9.96
C PHE A 167 -4.11 7.45 9.43
N GLY A 168 -4.06 8.45 10.32
CA GLY A 168 -4.30 9.86 9.98
C GLY A 168 -5.75 10.22 9.61
N VAL A 169 -6.69 9.28 9.60
CA VAL A 169 -8.10 9.54 9.27
C VAL A 169 -8.83 10.17 10.46
N THR A 170 -9.62 11.21 10.19
CA THR A 170 -10.47 11.86 11.18
C THR A 170 -11.83 12.19 10.58
N LYS A 171 -12.91 11.78 11.24
CA LYS A 171 -14.26 12.28 10.96
C LYS A 171 -14.43 13.61 11.71
N VAL A 172 -14.64 14.68 10.96
CA VAL A 172 -14.82 16.04 11.45
C VAL A 172 -16.30 16.37 11.47
N THR A 173 -16.80 16.80 12.63
CA THR A 173 -18.21 17.14 12.86
C THR A 173 -18.41 18.59 13.35
N ALA A 174 -17.31 19.26 13.69
CA ALA A 174 -17.32 20.64 14.17
C ALA A 174 -16.14 21.41 13.54
N LYS A 175 -16.33 22.72 13.30
CA LYS A 175 -15.35 23.58 12.61
C LYS A 175 -13.97 23.54 13.26
N GLU A 176 -13.92 23.56 14.58
CA GLU A 176 -12.68 23.60 15.37
C GLU A 176 -11.81 22.36 15.22
N GLN A 177 -12.37 21.29 14.67
CA GLN A 177 -11.66 20.03 14.43
C GLN A 177 -10.91 20.02 13.08
N ILE A 178 -11.17 20.96 12.17
CA ILE A 178 -10.65 20.95 10.79
C ILE A 178 -9.14 21.04 10.79
N GLN A 179 -8.54 22.09 11.34
CA GLN A 179 -7.08 22.29 11.30
C GLN A 179 -6.31 21.20 12.06
N PRO A 180 -6.72 20.77 13.27
CA PRO A 180 -6.08 19.62 13.93
C PRO A 180 -6.13 18.34 13.11
N ALA A 181 -7.25 18.07 12.40
CA ALA A 181 -7.39 16.89 11.55
C ALA A 181 -6.49 16.97 10.30
N ILE A 182 -6.37 18.14 9.67
CA ILE A 182 -5.46 18.39 8.55
C ILE A 182 -4.01 18.15 8.98
N ALA A 183 -3.59 18.74 10.11
CA ALA A 183 -2.25 18.57 10.65
C ALA A 183 -1.93 17.08 10.94
N LYS A 184 -2.89 16.36 11.54
CA LYS A 184 -2.76 14.92 11.80
C LYS A 184 -2.60 14.12 10.51
N ALA A 185 -3.36 14.44 9.46
CA ALA A 185 -3.27 13.74 8.18
C ALA A 185 -1.96 14.04 7.43
N PHE A 186 -1.45 15.28 7.50
CA PHE A 186 -0.15 15.66 6.95
C PHE A 186 1.04 15.02 7.68
N ALA A 187 0.88 14.56 8.93
CA ALA A 187 1.93 13.80 9.60
C ALA A 187 2.17 12.42 8.96
N GLU A 188 1.17 11.88 8.24
CA GLU A 188 1.23 10.57 7.60
C GLU A 188 1.54 10.64 6.10
N ALA A 189 1.22 11.76 5.41
CA ALA A 189 1.39 11.87 3.96
C ALA A 189 1.59 13.32 3.49
N GLN A 190 2.14 13.47 2.28
CA GLN A 190 2.34 14.78 1.64
C GLN A 190 1.05 15.36 1.00
N GLU A 191 0.04 14.53 0.82
CA GLU A 191 -1.25 14.93 0.24
C GLU A 191 -2.38 14.50 1.17
N VAL A 192 -3.28 15.44 1.47
CA VAL A 192 -4.43 15.25 2.37
C VAL A 192 -5.72 15.46 1.59
N LEU A 193 -6.63 14.51 1.72
CA LEU A 193 -7.97 14.56 1.15
C LEU A 193 -8.97 15.00 2.20
N VAL A 194 -9.69 16.09 1.92
CA VAL A 194 -10.87 16.51 2.66
C VAL A 194 -12.08 16.09 1.83
N GLU A 195 -12.94 15.23 2.37
CA GLU A 195 -14.00 14.56 1.61
C GLU A 195 -15.33 14.65 2.34
N ALA A 196 -16.40 15.03 1.63
CA ALA A 196 -17.74 15.10 2.16
C ALA A 196 -18.18 13.73 2.70
N PHE A 197 -18.89 13.73 3.83
CA PHE A 197 -19.48 12.51 4.36
C PHE A 197 -20.65 12.04 3.49
N MET A 198 -20.52 10.86 2.91
CA MET A 198 -21.63 10.20 2.22
C MET A 198 -22.30 9.22 3.19
N ALA A 199 -23.55 9.49 3.55
CA ALA A 199 -24.37 8.51 4.28
C ALA A 199 -24.73 7.38 3.33
N VAL A 200 -24.04 6.24 3.45
CA VAL A 200 -24.29 5.03 2.68
C VAL A 200 -24.74 3.90 3.60
N SER A 201 -25.68 3.09 3.12
CA SER A 201 -26.05 1.84 3.80
C SER A 201 -25.36 0.68 3.08
N TYR A 202 -24.58 -0.11 3.83
CA TYR A 202 -23.96 -1.34 3.31
C TYR A 202 -24.94 -2.52 3.17
N THR A 203 -26.22 -2.34 3.54
CA THR A 203 -27.21 -3.41 3.51
C THR A 203 -27.56 -3.92 2.11
N HIS A 204 -27.16 -3.20 1.06
CA HIS A 204 -27.42 -3.55 -0.34
C HIS A 204 -26.18 -3.93 -1.16
N LEU A 205 -25.00 -4.00 -0.54
CA LEU A 205 -23.81 -4.56 -1.17
C LEU A 205 -23.89 -6.09 -1.12
N ARG A 206 -24.23 -6.71 -2.22
CA ARG A 206 -24.17 -8.15 -2.47
C ARG A 206 -23.13 -8.46 -3.53
#